data_b0f4d3141afcb127a86cea850629668c
#
_entry.id   b0f4d3141afcb127a86cea850629668c
#
_cell.length_a   1.000
_cell.length_b   1.000
_cell.length_c   1.000
_cell.angle_alpha   90.00
_cell.angle_beta   90.00
_cell.angle_gamma   90.00
#
_symmetry.space_group_name_H-M   'P 1'
#
loop_
_entity.id
_entity.type
_entity.pdbx_description
1 polymer ?
#
loop_
_entity_poly.entity_id
_entity_poly.type
_entity_poly.pdbx_seq_one_letter_code
_entity_poly.pdbx_strand_id
1 'polypeptide(L)'
;MQKRSAAGVAEPHRTHARHGLVRSPRPNLGFERYDECFIARWPFPVRRVDGMGEALKIGITGLPGAGKTYCLLKVIEMLEADGLKVGGMITEPIVKRNRREGFYVMDWATKEKRVFASREIQSKTMVGRFSIDISALEEVGVNALRSATANADVIVIDEVGKMEVESPNFVQSVKDALDADKPLLLTLHKKSRNPLLQDIRRRDDVRILEVTMVNRNLLPYKIVKLMKGEVL
;
A
#
# COMPACT_ATOMS: atom_id res chain seq x y z
N MET A 1 37.90 10.36 68.87
CA MET A 1 37.98 11.83 68.70
C MET A 1 37.25 12.17 67.41
N GLN A 2 36.03 12.64 67.51
CA GLN A 2 35.55 13.98 67.30
C GLN A 2 35.90 14.49 65.86
N LYS A 3 34.98 14.94 65.02
CA LYS A 3 33.78 15.80 65.23
C LYS A 3 32.86 15.75 63.97
N ARG A 4 31.60 15.99 64.23
CA ARG A 4 30.45 16.26 63.43
C ARG A 4 30.61 17.53 62.55
N SER A 5 29.87 17.58 61.42
CA SER A 5 29.00 18.70 60.99
C SER A 5 28.33 18.29 59.71
N ALA A 6 27.09 18.11 59.58
CA ALA A 6 25.86 18.85 59.55
C ALA A 6 25.62 19.59 58.22
N ALA A 7 24.54 19.09 57.56
CA ALA A 7 23.46 19.82 56.93
C ALA A 7 23.66 20.50 55.55
N GLY A 8 22.80 20.16 54.68
CA GLY A 8 22.49 20.90 53.45
C GLY A 8 21.48 20.13 52.59
N VAL A 9 20.20 20.14 53.00
CA VAL A 9 19.07 19.66 52.19
C VAL A 9 18.80 20.74 51.13
N ALA A 10 18.89 20.37 49.86
CA ALA A 10 18.37 21.18 48.77
C ALA A 10 17.45 20.29 47.93
N GLU A 11 16.17 20.66 47.89
CA GLU A 11 15.14 20.07 47.05
C GLU A 11 15.45 20.31 45.55
N PRO A 12 15.24 19.34 44.68
CA PRO A 12 15.29 19.60 43.24
C PRO A 12 13.94 20.08 42.74
N HIS A 13 13.94 21.25 42.10
CA HIS A 13 12.88 21.80 41.31
C HIS A 13 12.39 20.79 40.24
N ARG A 14 11.09 20.49 40.27
CA ARG A 14 10.38 19.79 39.17
C ARG A 14 10.31 20.71 37.97
N THR A 15 11.12 20.43 36.97
CA THR A 15 10.91 20.95 35.60
C THR A 15 10.03 20.00 34.85
N HIS A 16 8.81 20.43 34.53
CA HIS A 16 7.90 19.77 33.59
C HIS A 16 8.51 19.79 32.19
N ALA A 17 9.08 18.68 31.75
CA ALA A 17 9.41 18.44 30.36
C ALA A 17 8.10 18.15 29.60
N ARG A 18 7.64 19.11 28.82
CA ARG A 18 6.60 18.91 27.82
C ARG A 18 7.18 18.01 26.73
N HIS A 19 6.73 16.76 26.63
CA HIS A 19 6.97 15.92 25.46
C HIS A 19 6.23 16.53 24.29
N GLY A 20 6.97 17.29 23.46
CA GLY A 20 6.55 17.65 22.14
C GLY A 20 6.51 16.41 21.26
N LEU A 21 5.30 16.02 20.82
CA LEU A 21 5.12 15.05 19.75
C LEU A 21 5.79 15.61 18.48
N VAL A 22 6.96 15.09 18.16
CA VAL A 22 7.63 15.33 16.88
C VAL A 22 6.80 14.61 15.81
N ARG A 23 5.94 15.36 15.13
CA ARG A 23 5.30 14.89 13.90
C ARG A 23 6.40 14.71 12.85
N SER A 24 6.60 13.48 12.40
CA SER A 24 7.45 13.20 11.25
C SER A 24 6.97 13.98 10.03
N PRO A 25 7.86 14.60 9.25
CA PRO A 25 7.47 15.33 8.05
C PRO A 25 6.87 14.35 7.03
N ARG A 26 5.69 14.69 6.51
CA ARG A 26 5.10 14.00 5.35
C ARG A 26 6.10 14.11 4.19
N PRO A 27 6.28 13.07 3.37
CA PRO A 27 7.09 13.17 2.18
C PRO A 27 6.51 14.27 1.28
N ASN A 28 7.31 15.30 1.04
CA ASN A 28 6.97 16.42 0.18
C ASN A 28 7.06 15.94 -1.27
N LEU A 29 6.00 15.29 -1.75
CA LEU A 29 5.78 15.06 -3.17
C LEU A 29 5.33 16.41 -3.73
N GLY A 30 6.28 17.13 -4.36
CA GLY A 30 6.01 18.42 -4.98
C GLY A 30 4.88 18.31 -6.02
N PHE A 31 3.70 18.67 -5.58
CA PHE A 31 2.53 18.83 -6.44
C PHE A 31 2.08 20.30 -6.36
N GLU A 32 2.18 20.97 -7.51
CA GLU A 32 1.52 22.25 -7.74
C GLU A 32 0.02 22.12 -7.44
N ARG A 33 -0.51 23.09 -6.73
CA ARG A 33 -1.92 23.20 -6.39
C ARG A 33 -2.73 23.31 -7.68
N TYR A 34 -3.51 22.30 -7.97
CA TYR A 34 -4.62 22.43 -8.90
C TYR A 34 -5.84 22.92 -8.13
N ASP A 35 -6.48 23.93 -8.70
CA ASP A 35 -7.55 24.76 -8.15
C ASP A 35 -8.65 23.98 -7.39
N GLU A 36 -9.06 24.61 -6.27
CA GLU A 36 -10.14 24.19 -5.37
C GLU A 36 -11.54 24.31 -6.03
N CYS A 37 -11.77 23.68 -7.16
CA CYS A 37 -13.09 23.64 -7.73
C CYS A 37 -13.47 22.20 -8.10
N PHE A 38 -14.51 21.70 -7.42
CA PHE A 38 -15.16 20.40 -7.56
C PHE A 38 -14.69 19.27 -6.64
N ILE A 39 -14.65 19.53 -5.32
CA ILE A 39 -14.78 18.43 -4.35
C ILE A 39 -16.26 18.34 -3.96
N ALA A 40 -17.07 17.73 -4.79
CA ALA A 40 -18.35 17.19 -4.35
C ALA A 40 -18.05 16.02 -3.42
N ARG A 41 -18.24 16.24 -2.12
CA ARG A 41 -18.16 15.21 -1.07
C ARG A 41 -19.01 14.02 -1.53
N TRP A 42 -18.43 12.82 -1.54
CA TRP A 42 -19.08 11.56 -1.88
C TRP A 42 -20.41 11.42 -1.11
N PRO A 43 -21.58 11.58 -1.77
CA PRO A 43 -22.85 11.55 -1.05
C PRO A 43 -23.41 10.15 -0.93
N PHE A 44 -22.71 9.13 -1.45
CA PHE A 44 -23.21 7.78 -1.45
C PHE A 44 -22.27 6.87 -0.69
N PRO A 45 -22.78 6.07 0.28
CA PRO A 45 -22.07 4.85 0.63
C PRO A 45 -21.79 4.13 -0.69
N VAL A 46 -20.64 3.42 -0.78
CA VAL A 46 -20.43 2.45 -1.86
C VAL A 46 -21.66 1.56 -1.79
N ARG A 47 -22.69 1.90 -2.56
CA ARG A 47 -23.95 1.19 -2.52
C ARG A 47 -23.64 -0.22 -3.01
N ARG A 48 -23.84 -1.20 -2.12
CA ARG A 48 -24.41 -2.45 -2.61
C ARG A 48 -25.60 -2.02 -3.45
N VAL A 49 -25.48 -2.14 -4.76
CA VAL A 49 -26.65 -2.08 -5.62
C VAL A 49 -27.37 -3.37 -5.29
N ASP A 50 -28.38 -3.27 -4.43
CA ASP A 50 -29.26 -4.39 -4.14
C ASP A 50 -29.78 -4.87 -5.49
N GLY A 51 -29.22 -5.99 -5.95
CA GLY A 51 -29.76 -6.66 -7.11
C GLY A 51 -28.87 -6.82 -8.33
N MET A 52 -27.56 -6.50 -8.36
CA MET A 52 -26.60 -6.98 -9.39
C MET A 52 -25.23 -6.30 -9.24
N GLY A 53 -24.20 -7.13 -9.13
CA GLY A 53 -22.83 -6.71 -9.37
C GLY A 53 -21.90 -7.06 -8.23
N GLU A 54 -21.05 -8.04 -8.49
CA GLU A 54 -19.85 -8.31 -7.72
C GLU A 54 -19.03 -7.02 -7.55
N ALA A 55 -18.38 -6.87 -6.39
CA ALA A 55 -17.56 -5.70 -6.11
C ALA A 55 -16.45 -5.54 -7.18
N LEU A 56 -16.32 -4.34 -7.73
CA LEU A 56 -15.38 -4.09 -8.83
C LEU A 56 -13.93 -4.33 -8.44
N LYS A 57 -13.26 -5.22 -9.15
CA LYS A 57 -11.86 -5.54 -9.01
C LYS A 57 -11.07 -5.06 -10.23
N ILE A 58 -10.00 -4.30 -10.00
CA ILE A 58 -9.20 -3.70 -11.07
C ILE A 58 -7.74 -4.10 -10.92
N GLY A 59 -7.19 -4.72 -11.97
CA GLY A 59 -5.78 -5.03 -12.11
C GLY A 59 -5.06 -3.99 -12.97
N ILE A 60 -4.08 -3.28 -12.43
CA ILE A 60 -3.25 -2.32 -13.16
C ILE A 60 -2.01 -3.06 -13.65
N THR A 61 -1.84 -3.19 -14.95
CA THR A 61 -0.65 -3.81 -15.55
C THR A 61 0.16 -2.79 -16.34
N GLY A 62 1.39 -3.12 -16.69
CA GLY A 62 2.27 -2.25 -17.49
C GLY A 62 3.73 -2.67 -17.41
N LEU A 63 4.56 -2.11 -18.28
CA LEU A 63 5.99 -2.34 -18.27
C LEU A 63 6.64 -1.81 -16.97
N PRO A 64 7.80 -2.32 -16.56
CA PRO A 64 8.58 -1.72 -15.48
C PRO A 64 8.80 -0.22 -15.74
N GLY A 65 8.54 0.62 -14.73
CA GLY A 65 8.67 2.08 -14.85
C GLY A 65 7.52 2.80 -15.56
N ALA A 66 6.49 2.10 -16.07
CA ALA A 66 5.35 2.73 -16.73
C ALA A 66 4.47 3.57 -15.78
N GLY A 67 4.61 3.37 -14.45
CA GLY A 67 3.87 4.14 -13.45
C GLY A 67 2.73 3.38 -12.80
N LYS A 68 2.80 2.04 -12.65
CA LYS A 68 1.77 1.24 -11.96
C LYS A 68 1.51 1.74 -10.55
N THR A 69 2.56 1.76 -9.72
CA THR A 69 2.49 2.26 -8.33
C THR A 69 2.04 3.73 -8.27
N TYR A 70 2.55 4.59 -9.17
CA TYR A 70 2.09 5.98 -9.26
C TYR A 70 0.59 6.08 -9.53
N CYS A 71 0.09 5.31 -10.50
CA CYS A 71 -1.33 5.27 -10.83
C CYS A 71 -2.16 4.78 -9.63
N LEU A 72 -1.72 3.69 -8.98
CA LEU A 72 -2.41 3.15 -7.79
C LEU A 72 -2.46 4.17 -6.65
N LEU A 73 -1.33 4.80 -6.32
CA LEU A 73 -1.26 5.80 -5.23
C LEU A 73 -2.15 7.01 -5.50
N LYS A 74 -2.25 7.46 -6.78
CA LYS A 74 -3.17 8.52 -7.15
C LYS A 74 -4.65 8.14 -7.00
N VAL A 75 -4.99 6.90 -7.29
CA VAL A 75 -6.35 6.37 -7.04
C VAL A 75 -6.62 6.33 -5.54
N ILE A 76 -5.68 5.82 -4.73
CA ILE A 76 -5.82 5.78 -3.27
C ILE A 76 -6.06 7.18 -2.71
N GLU A 77 -5.23 8.16 -3.11
CA GLU A 77 -5.37 9.57 -2.67
C GLU A 77 -6.78 10.12 -2.93
N MET A 78 -7.34 9.85 -4.10
CA MET A 78 -8.70 10.30 -4.45
C MET A 78 -9.78 9.56 -3.66
N LEU A 79 -9.62 8.25 -3.44
CA LEU A 79 -10.57 7.46 -2.65
C LEU A 79 -10.58 7.88 -1.17
N GLU A 80 -9.40 8.13 -0.60
CA GLU A 80 -9.27 8.62 0.78
C GLU A 80 -9.81 10.06 0.92
N ALA A 81 -9.63 10.92 -0.10
CA ALA A 81 -10.23 12.25 -0.12
C ALA A 81 -11.77 12.21 -0.17
N ASP A 82 -12.32 11.17 -0.80
CA ASP A 82 -13.76 10.89 -0.81
C ASP A 82 -14.26 10.25 0.50
N GLY A 83 -13.38 10.02 1.48
CA GLY A 83 -13.71 9.49 2.81
C GLY A 83 -13.72 7.97 2.90
N LEU A 84 -13.27 7.25 1.87
CA LEU A 84 -13.18 5.79 1.90
C LEU A 84 -11.95 5.32 2.69
N LYS A 85 -12.13 4.27 3.47
CA LYS A 85 -11.05 3.60 4.21
C LYS A 85 -10.33 2.63 3.29
N VAL A 86 -9.11 2.99 2.89
CA VAL A 86 -8.25 2.14 2.06
C VAL A 86 -7.31 1.34 2.96
N GLY A 87 -7.16 0.05 2.69
CA GLY A 87 -6.24 -0.84 3.41
C GLY A 87 -5.57 -1.82 2.45
N GLY A 88 -4.51 -2.47 2.93
CA GLY A 88 -3.77 -3.46 2.16
C GLY A 88 -2.28 -3.21 2.14
N MET A 89 -1.59 -3.79 1.18
CA MET A 89 -0.14 -3.84 1.10
C MET A 89 0.41 -3.01 -0.05
N ILE A 90 1.44 -2.23 0.23
CA ILE A 90 2.22 -1.48 -0.78
C ILE A 90 3.69 -1.85 -0.66
N THR A 91 4.39 -1.98 -1.81
CA THR A 91 5.84 -2.12 -1.83
C THR A 91 6.52 -0.84 -2.28
N GLU A 92 7.58 -0.45 -1.57
CA GLU A 92 8.36 0.73 -1.89
C GLU A 92 9.81 0.37 -2.21
N PRO A 93 10.40 0.88 -3.31
CA PRO A 93 11.79 0.61 -3.62
C PRO A 93 12.74 1.35 -2.66
N ILE A 94 13.77 0.65 -2.19
CA ILE A 94 14.91 1.24 -1.49
C ILE A 94 15.91 1.69 -2.55
N VAL A 95 16.10 3.00 -2.68
CA VAL A 95 17.03 3.58 -3.66
C VAL A 95 18.21 4.22 -2.94
N LYS A 96 19.43 3.75 -3.22
CA LYS A 96 20.69 4.35 -2.77
C LYS A 96 21.55 4.69 -4.00
N ARG A 97 22.07 5.91 -4.10
CA ARG A 97 22.94 6.36 -5.22
C ARG A 97 22.36 6.03 -6.60
N ASN A 98 21.08 6.33 -6.82
CA ASN A 98 20.31 6.03 -8.05
C ASN A 98 20.23 4.53 -8.42
N ARG A 99 20.52 3.64 -7.50
CA ARG A 99 20.38 2.18 -7.69
C ARG A 99 19.36 1.62 -6.72
N ARG A 100 18.54 0.72 -7.23
CA ARG A 100 17.58 -0.01 -6.40
C ARG A 100 18.32 -1.08 -5.60
N GLU A 101 18.37 -0.94 -4.28
CA GLU A 101 19.09 -1.84 -3.37
C GLU A 101 18.16 -2.81 -2.64
N GLY A 102 16.84 -2.58 -2.72
CA GLY A 102 15.86 -3.45 -2.08
C GLY A 102 14.44 -2.91 -2.19
N PHE A 103 13.57 -3.46 -1.35
CA PHE A 103 12.17 -3.06 -1.23
C PHE A 103 11.69 -3.15 0.21
N TYR A 104 10.88 -2.20 0.60
CA TYR A 104 10.02 -2.29 1.77
C TYR A 104 8.69 -2.92 1.38
N VAL A 105 8.11 -3.68 2.30
CA VAL A 105 6.68 -3.96 2.35
C VAL A 105 6.07 -3.07 3.41
N MET A 106 4.90 -2.49 3.13
CA MET A 106 4.21 -1.55 4.01
C MET A 106 2.73 -1.89 4.11
N ASP A 107 2.21 -1.91 5.33
CA ASP A 107 0.78 -1.85 5.59
C ASP A 107 0.29 -0.43 5.32
N TRP A 108 -0.62 -0.27 4.35
CA TRP A 108 -1.14 1.05 3.99
C TRP A 108 -1.93 1.72 5.12
N ALA A 109 -2.68 0.97 5.90
CA ALA A 109 -3.52 1.51 6.98
C ALA A 109 -2.70 2.00 8.19
N THR A 110 -1.74 1.20 8.64
CA THR A 110 -0.92 1.50 9.83
C THR A 110 0.36 2.26 9.52
N LYS A 111 0.81 2.22 8.26
CA LYS A 111 2.10 2.74 7.77
C LYS A 111 3.31 2.00 8.37
N GLU A 112 3.09 0.87 9.03
CA GLU A 112 4.18 -0.03 9.41
C GLU A 112 4.88 -0.56 8.16
N LYS A 113 6.21 -0.54 8.16
CA LYS A 113 6.99 -1.04 7.03
C LYS A 113 8.25 -1.75 7.46
N ARG A 114 8.60 -2.79 6.70
CA ARG A 114 9.82 -3.58 6.88
C ARG A 114 10.52 -3.82 5.53
N VAL A 115 11.84 -3.99 5.58
CA VAL A 115 12.60 -4.45 4.41
C VAL A 115 12.28 -5.92 4.20
N PHE A 116 11.67 -6.29 3.06
CA PHE A 116 11.40 -7.68 2.74
C PHE A 116 12.26 -8.23 1.60
N ALA A 117 12.90 -7.35 0.83
CA ALA A 117 13.82 -7.75 -0.24
C ALA A 117 15.05 -6.85 -0.25
N SER A 118 16.24 -7.41 -0.20
CA SER A 118 17.50 -6.65 -0.25
C SER A 118 18.67 -7.56 -0.62
N ARG A 119 19.77 -6.95 -1.05
CA ARG A 119 21.05 -7.65 -1.22
C ARG A 119 21.76 -7.93 0.09
N GLU A 120 21.39 -7.20 1.15
CA GLU A 120 22.01 -7.29 2.47
C GLU A 120 21.35 -8.34 3.38
N ILE A 121 20.15 -8.82 3.01
CA ILE A 121 19.41 -9.86 3.75
C ILE A 121 20.06 -11.22 3.48
N GLN A 122 20.24 -12.01 4.54
CA GLN A 122 20.61 -13.42 4.43
C GLN A 122 19.33 -14.27 4.41
N SER A 123 19.02 -14.82 3.24
CA SER A 123 17.86 -15.70 3.04
C SER A 123 18.18 -16.80 2.04
N LYS A 124 17.48 -17.94 2.18
CA LYS A 124 17.54 -19.04 1.21
C LYS A 124 16.73 -18.74 -0.06
N THR A 125 15.77 -17.83 0.03
CA THR A 125 14.90 -17.44 -1.09
C THR A 125 15.51 -16.26 -1.81
N MET A 126 15.79 -16.39 -3.10
CA MET A 126 16.35 -15.34 -3.94
C MET A 126 15.50 -15.13 -5.18
N VAL A 127 15.22 -13.86 -5.52
CA VAL A 127 14.58 -13.47 -6.77
C VAL A 127 15.45 -12.44 -7.49
N GLY A 128 16.04 -12.87 -8.59
CA GLY A 128 17.03 -12.08 -9.31
C GLY A 128 18.26 -11.82 -8.44
N ARG A 129 18.48 -10.57 -8.06
CA ARG A 129 19.64 -10.14 -7.24
C ARG A 129 19.30 -9.86 -5.78
N PHE A 130 18.07 -10.08 -5.35
CA PHE A 130 17.60 -9.78 -4.00
C PHE A 130 17.30 -11.06 -3.25
N SER A 131 17.76 -11.13 -2.01
CA SER A 131 17.29 -12.11 -1.04
C SER A 131 15.97 -11.64 -0.46
N ILE A 132 15.04 -12.57 -0.25
CA ILE A 132 13.68 -12.29 0.18
C ILE A 132 13.50 -12.74 1.64
N ASP A 133 13.10 -11.83 2.49
CA ASP A 133 12.64 -12.11 3.84
C ASP A 133 11.13 -12.41 3.81
N ILE A 134 10.81 -13.70 3.74
CA ILE A 134 9.42 -14.17 3.71
C ILE A 134 8.71 -13.81 5.01
N SER A 135 9.40 -13.85 6.15
CA SER A 135 8.82 -13.49 7.45
C SER A 135 8.35 -12.03 7.47
N ALA A 136 9.22 -11.11 7.02
CA ALA A 136 8.86 -9.68 6.92
C ALA A 136 7.68 -9.44 5.96
N LEU A 137 7.65 -10.16 4.81
CA LEU A 137 6.52 -10.08 3.88
C LEU A 137 5.22 -10.57 4.53
N GLU A 138 5.27 -11.65 5.29
CA GLU A 138 4.08 -12.22 5.93
C GLU A 138 3.62 -11.41 7.13
N GLU A 139 4.54 -11.01 8.00
CA GLU A 139 4.21 -10.24 9.20
C GLU A 139 3.61 -8.86 8.88
N VAL A 140 4.04 -8.21 7.82
CA VAL A 140 3.50 -6.90 7.41
C VAL A 140 2.50 -7.06 6.26
N GLY A 141 2.92 -7.63 5.13
CA GLY A 141 2.11 -7.63 3.90
C GLY A 141 0.89 -8.53 3.99
N VAL A 142 1.06 -9.79 4.44
CA VAL A 142 -0.07 -10.74 4.56
C VAL A 142 -1.05 -10.26 5.63
N ASN A 143 -0.55 -9.77 6.78
CA ASN A 143 -1.41 -9.25 7.83
C ASN A 143 -2.16 -7.98 7.38
N ALA A 144 -1.52 -7.10 6.60
CA ALA A 144 -2.16 -5.94 5.99
C ALA A 144 -3.32 -6.34 5.07
N LEU A 145 -3.13 -7.38 4.23
CA LEU A 145 -4.18 -7.89 3.34
C LEU A 145 -5.34 -8.51 4.12
N ARG A 146 -5.07 -9.32 5.13
CA ARG A 146 -6.09 -9.92 6.00
C ARG A 146 -6.89 -8.84 6.73
N SER A 147 -6.19 -7.84 7.29
CA SER A 147 -6.83 -6.71 7.96
C SER A 147 -7.70 -5.89 7.00
N ALA A 148 -7.20 -5.61 5.79
CA ALA A 148 -7.95 -4.88 4.79
C ALA A 148 -9.19 -5.64 4.31
N THR A 149 -9.07 -6.95 4.08
CA THR A 149 -10.19 -7.80 3.71
C THR A 149 -11.31 -7.75 4.75
N ALA A 150 -10.96 -7.69 6.04
CA ALA A 150 -11.93 -7.57 7.12
C ALA A 150 -12.50 -6.14 7.27
N ASN A 151 -11.65 -5.11 7.25
CA ASN A 151 -11.93 -3.80 7.85
C ASN A 151 -11.91 -2.61 6.89
N ALA A 152 -11.38 -2.74 5.66
CA ALA A 152 -11.31 -1.63 4.70
C ALA A 152 -12.55 -1.58 3.79
N ASP A 153 -12.82 -0.41 3.23
CA ASP A 153 -13.82 -0.22 2.17
C ASP A 153 -13.25 -0.61 0.81
N VAL A 154 -11.95 -0.41 0.61
CA VAL A 154 -11.22 -0.76 -0.61
C VAL A 154 -9.91 -1.45 -0.25
N ILE A 155 -9.65 -2.60 -0.90
CA ILE A 155 -8.42 -3.38 -0.72
C ILE A 155 -7.41 -2.95 -1.79
N VAL A 156 -6.13 -2.76 -1.41
CA VAL A 156 -5.05 -2.44 -2.34
C VAL A 156 -3.88 -3.41 -2.22
N ILE A 157 -3.27 -3.77 -3.36
CA ILE A 157 -2.11 -4.68 -3.43
C ILE A 157 -1.10 -4.15 -4.45
N ASP A 158 0.03 -3.67 -4.02
CA ASP A 158 1.15 -3.26 -4.90
C ASP A 158 2.46 -3.92 -4.45
N GLU A 159 2.98 -4.89 -5.19
CA GLU A 159 2.54 -5.47 -6.46
C GLU A 159 2.34 -6.98 -6.26
N VAL A 160 1.48 -7.61 -7.05
CA VAL A 160 1.49 -9.08 -7.21
C VAL A 160 2.60 -9.39 -8.21
N GLY A 161 3.80 -9.64 -7.68
CA GLY A 161 5.02 -9.77 -8.45
C GLY A 161 5.76 -11.08 -8.20
N LYS A 162 7.01 -11.14 -8.70
CA LYS A 162 7.83 -12.36 -8.62
C LYS A 162 8.37 -12.63 -7.22
N MET A 163 8.55 -11.58 -6.41
CA MET A 163 9.11 -11.71 -5.07
C MET A 163 8.03 -12.10 -4.07
N GLU A 164 6.87 -11.50 -4.20
CA GLU A 164 5.74 -11.67 -3.28
C GLU A 164 5.14 -13.09 -3.39
N VAL A 165 5.11 -13.66 -4.61
CA VAL A 165 4.56 -15.01 -4.83
C VAL A 165 5.46 -16.15 -4.32
N GLU A 166 6.65 -15.84 -3.80
CA GLU A 166 7.49 -16.81 -3.07
C GLU A 166 6.89 -17.18 -1.71
N SER A 167 5.98 -16.37 -1.16
CA SER A 167 5.21 -16.72 0.04
C SER A 167 3.88 -17.40 -0.33
N PRO A 168 3.66 -18.67 0.05
CA PRO A 168 2.36 -19.32 -0.10
C PRO A 168 1.24 -18.61 0.66
N ASN A 169 1.54 -18.02 1.83
CA ASN A 169 0.58 -17.28 2.64
C ASN A 169 0.16 -15.97 1.94
N PHE A 170 1.09 -15.31 1.24
CA PHE A 170 0.74 -14.17 0.39
C PHE A 170 -0.17 -14.59 -0.76
N VAL A 171 0.18 -15.66 -1.47
CA VAL A 171 -0.66 -16.19 -2.56
C VAL A 171 -2.08 -16.49 -2.08
N GLN A 172 -2.22 -17.12 -0.91
CA GLN A 172 -3.54 -17.41 -0.34
C GLN A 172 -4.29 -16.12 0.03
N SER A 173 -3.62 -15.16 0.68
CA SER A 173 -4.25 -13.89 1.08
C SER A 173 -4.70 -13.05 -0.12
N VAL A 174 -3.98 -13.12 -1.26
CA VAL A 174 -4.42 -12.49 -2.52
C VAL A 174 -5.69 -13.16 -3.05
N LYS A 175 -5.78 -14.50 -2.99
CA LYS A 175 -6.99 -15.24 -3.41
C LYS A 175 -8.16 -14.88 -2.51
N ASP A 176 -7.97 -14.86 -1.19
CA ASP A 176 -9.01 -14.49 -0.23
C ASP A 176 -9.52 -13.06 -0.47
N ALA A 177 -8.62 -12.12 -0.77
CA ALA A 177 -8.98 -10.75 -1.11
C ALA A 177 -9.74 -10.64 -2.45
N LEU A 178 -9.36 -11.48 -3.44
CA LEU A 178 -10.06 -11.55 -4.72
C LEU A 178 -11.45 -12.18 -4.60
N ASP A 179 -11.67 -13.07 -3.64
CA ASP A 179 -12.96 -13.73 -3.43
C ASP A 179 -13.86 -12.95 -2.47
N ALA A 180 -13.33 -11.90 -1.82
CA ALA A 180 -14.11 -11.01 -0.98
C ALA A 180 -15.06 -10.12 -1.82
N ASP A 181 -16.27 -9.86 -1.26
CA ASP A 181 -17.22 -8.90 -1.83
C ASP A 181 -16.82 -7.46 -1.48
N LYS A 182 -15.64 -7.04 -1.96
CA LYS A 182 -15.09 -5.70 -1.76
C LYS A 182 -14.39 -5.20 -2.99
N PRO A 183 -14.45 -3.90 -3.28
CA PRO A 183 -13.61 -3.26 -4.30
C PRO A 183 -12.13 -3.54 -4.04
N LEU A 184 -11.41 -3.93 -5.09
CA LEU A 184 -10.01 -4.26 -5.00
C LEU A 184 -9.21 -3.64 -6.14
N LEU A 185 -8.08 -3.04 -5.80
CA LEU A 185 -7.09 -2.52 -6.75
C LEU A 185 -5.78 -3.25 -6.56
N LEU A 186 -5.25 -3.82 -7.63
CA LEU A 186 -3.96 -4.48 -7.56
C LEU A 186 -3.08 -4.13 -8.75
N THR A 187 -1.75 -4.12 -8.53
CA THR A 187 -0.81 -4.01 -9.64
C THR A 187 -0.23 -5.38 -9.98
N LEU A 188 -0.06 -5.63 -11.28
CA LEU A 188 0.40 -6.92 -11.80
C LEU A 188 1.66 -6.75 -12.65
N HIS A 189 2.64 -7.62 -12.43
CA HIS A 189 3.80 -7.71 -13.30
C HIS A 189 3.40 -8.21 -14.69
N LYS A 190 3.49 -7.36 -15.72
CA LYS A 190 2.95 -7.61 -17.09
C LYS A 190 3.40 -8.94 -17.71
N LYS A 191 4.66 -9.32 -17.54
CA LYS A 191 5.27 -10.48 -18.22
C LYS A 191 5.40 -11.73 -17.34
N SER A 192 4.85 -11.73 -16.13
CA SER A 192 4.95 -12.92 -15.27
C SER A 192 4.05 -14.02 -15.75
N ARG A 193 4.62 -15.25 -15.76
CA ARG A 193 3.92 -16.50 -16.07
C ARG A 193 3.57 -17.29 -14.81
N ASN A 194 3.69 -16.68 -13.63
CA ASN A 194 3.30 -17.31 -12.37
C ASN A 194 1.81 -17.67 -12.41
N PRO A 195 1.42 -18.85 -11.92
CA PRO A 195 0.02 -19.32 -11.94
C PRO A 195 -0.97 -18.31 -11.36
N LEU A 196 -0.68 -17.74 -10.19
CA LEU A 196 -1.56 -16.74 -9.55
C LEU A 196 -1.85 -15.56 -10.48
N LEU A 197 -0.81 -15.00 -11.13
CA LEU A 197 -0.98 -13.86 -12.03
C LEU A 197 -1.74 -14.24 -13.32
N GLN A 198 -1.61 -15.50 -13.76
CA GLN A 198 -2.40 -16.02 -14.87
C GLN A 198 -3.87 -16.17 -14.49
N ASP A 199 -4.13 -16.73 -13.30
CA ASP A 199 -5.48 -16.89 -12.78
C ASP A 199 -6.18 -15.53 -12.62
N ILE A 200 -5.50 -14.54 -12.02
CA ILE A 200 -6.05 -13.17 -11.90
C ILE A 200 -6.44 -12.60 -13.26
N ARG A 201 -5.62 -12.80 -14.29
CA ARG A 201 -5.90 -12.27 -15.64
C ARG A 201 -7.05 -12.98 -16.36
N ARG A 202 -7.40 -14.19 -15.93
CA ARG A 202 -8.49 -15.01 -16.51
C ARG A 202 -9.82 -14.84 -15.78
N ARG A 203 -9.79 -14.18 -14.61
CA ARG A 203 -11.02 -13.93 -13.84
C ARG A 203 -11.92 -12.96 -14.59
N ASP A 204 -13.18 -13.31 -14.74
CA ASP A 204 -14.20 -12.48 -15.40
C ASP A 204 -14.60 -11.28 -14.53
N ASP A 205 -14.42 -11.38 -13.20
CA ASP A 205 -14.70 -10.32 -12.22
C ASP A 205 -13.54 -9.32 -12.05
N VAL A 206 -12.40 -9.52 -12.71
CA VAL A 206 -11.24 -8.62 -12.64
C VAL A 206 -11.03 -7.87 -13.96
N ARG A 207 -11.17 -6.56 -13.94
CA ARG A 207 -10.89 -5.71 -15.10
C ARG A 207 -9.41 -5.33 -15.17
N ILE A 208 -8.71 -5.79 -16.19
CA ILE A 208 -7.29 -5.47 -16.39
C ILE A 208 -7.15 -4.19 -17.21
N LEU A 209 -6.44 -3.19 -16.65
CA LEU A 209 -6.13 -1.92 -17.29
C LEU A 209 -4.61 -1.75 -17.45
N GLU A 210 -4.18 -1.41 -18.65
CA GLU A 210 -2.76 -1.17 -18.90
C GLU A 210 -2.38 0.30 -18.70
N VAL A 211 -1.41 0.55 -17.82
CA VAL A 211 -0.78 1.85 -17.65
C VAL A 211 0.42 1.97 -18.59
N THR A 212 0.53 3.12 -19.25
CA THR A 212 1.62 3.51 -20.14
C THR A 212 2.11 4.91 -19.79
N MET A 213 3.25 5.32 -20.33
CA MET A 213 3.76 6.68 -20.16
C MET A 213 2.77 7.75 -20.67
N VAL A 214 1.94 7.40 -21.66
CA VAL A 214 0.97 8.33 -22.27
C VAL A 214 -0.27 8.50 -21.39
N ASN A 215 -0.79 7.41 -20.83
CA ASN A 215 -2.08 7.46 -20.11
C ASN A 215 -1.96 7.53 -18.58
N ARG A 216 -0.75 7.41 -18.00
CA ARG A 216 -0.55 7.31 -16.56
C ARG A 216 -1.15 8.44 -15.73
N ASN A 217 -1.29 9.63 -16.31
CA ASN A 217 -1.85 10.78 -15.62
C ASN A 217 -3.38 10.82 -15.68
N LEU A 218 -3.99 10.21 -16.71
CA LEU A 218 -5.45 10.16 -16.90
C LEU A 218 -6.08 8.87 -16.37
N LEU A 219 -5.33 7.79 -16.36
CA LEU A 219 -5.83 6.48 -15.95
C LEU A 219 -6.37 6.46 -14.51
N PRO A 220 -5.75 7.15 -13.51
CA PRO A 220 -6.30 7.20 -12.16
C PRO A 220 -7.73 7.74 -12.10
N TYR A 221 -8.02 8.83 -12.80
CA TYR A 221 -9.37 9.40 -12.85
C TYR A 221 -10.37 8.44 -13.48
N LYS A 222 -9.95 7.74 -14.52
CA LYS A 222 -10.76 6.71 -15.17
C LYS A 222 -11.08 5.56 -14.24
N ILE A 223 -10.11 5.11 -13.45
CA ILE A 223 -10.30 4.05 -12.44
C ILE A 223 -11.29 4.50 -11.37
N VAL A 224 -11.14 5.71 -10.83
CA VAL A 224 -12.06 6.23 -9.82
C VAL A 224 -13.49 6.33 -10.36
N LYS A 225 -13.68 6.81 -11.59
CA LYS A 225 -15.01 6.83 -12.24
C LYS A 225 -15.61 5.44 -12.37
N LEU A 226 -14.82 4.46 -12.81
CA LEU A 226 -15.28 3.07 -12.87
C LEU A 226 -15.69 2.53 -11.51
N MET A 227 -14.91 2.82 -10.45
CA MET A 227 -15.24 2.40 -9.10
C MET A 227 -16.50 3.08 -8.56
N LYS A 228 -16.83 4.26 -9.08
CA LYS A 228 -18.08 4.99 -8.80
C LYS A 228 -19.29 4.47 -9.60
N GLY A 229 -19.08 3.51 -10.48
CA GLY A 229 -20.13 3.03 -11.37
C GLY A 229 -20.50 4.02 -12.49
N GLU A 230 -19.64 5.01 -12.73
CA GLU A 230 -19.85 5.97 -13.82
C GLU A 230 -19.49 5.32 -15.17
N VAL A 231 -20.33 5.55 -16.18
CA VAL A 231 -20.07 5.13 -17.58
C VAL A 231 -18.97 6.02 -18.14
N LEU A 232 -17.97 5.40 -18.79
CA LEU A 232 -16.81 6.08 -19.39
C LEU A 232 -17.10 6.58 -20.80
#